data_376d089de6d669e85de0ab79ba507c98
#
_entry.id   376d089de6d669e85de0ab79ba507c98
#
_cell.length_a   1.000
_cell.length_b   1.000
_cell.length_c   1.000
_cell.angle_alpha   90.00
_cell.angle_beta   90.00
_cell.angle_gamma   90.00
#
_symmetry.space_group_name_H-M   'P 1'
#
loop_
_entity.id
_entity.type
_entity.pdbx_description
1 polymer ?
#
loop_
_entity_poly.entity_id
_entity_poly.type
_entity_poly.pdbx_seq_one_letter_code
_entity_poly.pdbx_strand_id
1 'polypeptide(L)'
;GLFILCGQLYERLHTRDMRQMGGLWSKIKWLPALSMFFAVATLGMPGTGNFVGEFMILFGSYKTVPVITVISTFGLVFASVYSLSMLHRAYFGKAKSEIAAKALPGMSLRELSIILLLVVLLVLLGFFPQPILDTSHSAMSNIQQWFVNSVSTTRP
;
A
#
# COMPACT_ATOMS: atom_id res chain seq x y z
N GLY A 1 -3.94 4.96 4.41
CA GLY A 1 -3.43 4.37 5.65
C GLY A 1 -2.01 4.81 5.96
N LEU A 2 -1.03 4.54 5.10
CA LEU A 2 0.38 4.91 5.34
C LEU A 2 0.58 6.41 5.56
N PHE A 3 -0.07 7.26 4.80
CA PHE A 3 0.05 8.72 4.97
C PHE A 3 -0.47 9.18 6.34
N ILE A 4 -1.58 8.62 6.81
CA ILE A 4 -2.12 8.93 8.14
C ILE A 4 -1.13 8.50 9.22
N LEU A 5 -0.57 7.30 9.10
CA LEU A 5 0.44 6.78 10.03
C LEU A 5 1.73 7.60 10.02
N CYS A 6 2.18 8.06 8.84
CA CYS A 6 3.31 8.98 8.74
C CYS A 6 3.02 10.33 9.39
N GLY A 7 1.80 10.85 9.26
CA GLY A 7 1.37 12.06 9.95
C GLY A 7 1.41 11.91 11.48
N GLN A 8 0.85 10.81 11.99
CA GLN A 8 0.88 10.49 13.41
C GLN A 8 2.30 10.28 13.96
N LEU A 9 3.19 9.70 13.16
CA LEU A 9 4.59 9.56 13.52
C LEU A 9 5.28 10.92 13.59
N TYR A 10 4.99 11.80 12.63
CA TYR A 10 5.51 13.16 12.61
C TYR A 10 5.03 13.99 13.80
N GLU A 11 3.77 13.91 14.20
CA GLU A 11 3.24 14.61 15.38
C GLU A 11 3.96 14.21 16.69
N ARG A 12 4.50 12.98 16.75
CA ARG A 12 5.21 12.46 17.92
C ARG A 12 6.70 12.75 17.91
N LEU A 13 7.33 12.73 16.74
CA LEU A 13 8.77 12.87 16.58
C LEU A 13 9.20 14.26 16.12
N HIS A 14 8.28 15.05 15.54
CA HIS A 14 8.52 16.36 14.91
C HIS A 14 9.64 16.33 13.85
N THR A 15 9.94 15.15 13.29
CA THR A 15 10.90 14.96 12.22
C THR A 15 10.40 13.96 11.19
N ARG A 16 10.82 14.12 9.94
CA ARG A 16 10.61 13.17 8.84
C ARG A 16 11.91 12.47 8.43
N ASP A 17 13.02 12.84 9.06
CA ASP A 17 14.33 12.25 8.76
C ASP A 17 14.47 10.88 9.44
N MET A 18 14.40 9.82 8.64
CA MET A 18 14.56 8.44 9.10
C MET A 18 15.94 8.18 9.72
N ARG A 19 16.94 9.06 9.47
CA ARG A 19 18.25 8.94 10.11
C ARG A 19 18.22 9.26 11.60
N GLN A 20 17.20 10.00 12.04
CA GLN A 20 16.98 10.34 13.45
C GLN A 20 15.99 9.39 14.13
N MET A 21 15.36 8.49 13.38
CA MET A 21 14.43 7.48 13.87
C MET A 21 15.20 6.19 14.24
N GLY A 22 14.48 5.22 14.76
CA GLY A 22 14.99 3.90 15.11
C GLY A 22 14.52 3.47 16.49
N GLY A 23 14.36 2.16 16.70
CA GLY A 23 13.96 1.59 17.99
C GLY A 23 12.51 1.92 18.40
N LEU A 24 11.68 2.43 17.50
CA LEU A 24 10.31 2.87 17.81
C LEU A 24 9.34 1.71 18.03
N TRP A 25 9.72 0.50 17.63
CA TRP A 25 8.89 -0.71 17.78
C TRP A 25 8.43 -0.94 19.21
N SER A 26 9.33 -0.76 20.18
CA SER A 26 9.05 -0.94 21.61
C SER A 26 8.52 0.31 22.31
N LYS A 27 8.55 1.47 21.64
CA LYS A 27 8.24 2.76 22.25
C LYS A 27 6.83 3.24 21.99
N ILE A 28 6.23 2.85 20.88
CA ILE A 28 4.88 3.26 20.50
C ILE A 28 4.01 2.02 20.32
N LYS A 29 2.89 1.95 21.04
CA LYS A 29 1.93 0.84 20.91
C LYS A 29 1.15 0.97 19.60
N TRP A 30 0.92 -0.16 18.91
CA TRP A 30 0.10 -0.34 17.70
C TRP A 30 0.61 0.34 16.43
N LEU A 31 1.16 1.53 16.48
CA LEU A 31 1.56 2.31 15.29
C LEU A 31 2.59 1.57 14.42
N PRO A 32 3.67 0.96 14.97
CA PRO A 32 4.62 0.21 14.15
C PRO A 32 4.00 -1.02 13.48
N ALA A 33 3.15 -1.76 14.20
CA ALA A 33 2.48 -2.95 13.66
C ALA A 33 1.52 -2.59 12.52
N LEU A 34 0.73 -1.53 12.68
CA LEU A 34 -0.17 -1.03 11.64
C LEU A 34 0.60 -0.47 10.44
N SER A 35 1.71 0.23 10.67
CA SER A 35 2.59 0.70 9.59
C SER A 35 3.19 -0.47 8.82
N MET A 36 3.59 -1.53 9.50
CA MET A 36 4.09 -2.74 8.86
C MET A 36 2.98 -3.42 8.04
N PHE A 37 1.76 -3.53 8.57
CA PHE A 37 0.63 -4.07 7.83
C PHE A 37 0.37 -3.31 6.52
N PHE A 38 0.24 -1.99 6.58
CA PHE A 38 0.00 -1.18 5.38
C PHE A 38 1.18 -1.19 4.40
N ALA A 39 2.40 -1.20 4.89
CA ALA A 39 3.58 -1.29 4.03
C ALA A 39 3.64 -2.64 3.30
N VAL A 40 3.33 -3.75 3.96
CA VAL A 40 3.26 -5.07 3.32
C VAL A 40 2.04 -5.17 2.40
N ALA A 41 0.91 -4.55 2.77
CA ALA A 41 -0.27 -4.49 1.91
C ALA A 41 -0.01 -3.72 0.60
N THR A 42 0.82 -2.66 0.63
CA THR A 42 1.23 -1.94 -0.59
C THR A 42 2.21 -2.73 -1.48
N LEU A 43 2.73 -3.84 -1.00
CA LEU A 43 3.56 -4.78 -1.77
C LEU A 43 2.74 -5.91 -2.40
N GLY A 44 1.42 -5.78 -2.41
CA GLY A 44 0.55 -6.80 -2.95
C GLY A 44 0.47 -8.06 -2.07
N MET A 45 0.32 -7.90 -0.76
CA MET A 45 0.12 -9.04 0.14
C MET A 45 -1.19 -9.77 -0.20
N PRO A 46 -1.16 -11.09 -0.43
CA PRO A 46 -2.38 -11.88 -0.63
C PRO A 46 -3.40 -11.65 0.50
N GLY A 47 -4.68 -11.47 0.13
CA GLY A 47 -5.74 -11.13 1.08
C GLY A 47 -5.98 -9.64 1.25
N THR A 48 -5.28 -8.79 0.51
CA THR A 48 -5.54 -7.34 0.46
C THR A 48 -6.05 -6.92 -0.92
N GLY A 49 -6.84 -5.83 -0.97
CA GLY A 49 -7.38 -5.32 -2.24
C GLY A 49 -6.29 -4.93 -3.25
N ASN A 50 -5.12 -4.50 -2.79
CA ASN A 50 -3.98 -4.16 -3.64
C ASN A 50 -3.49 -5.38 -4.44
N PHE A 51 -3.37 -6.54 -3.78
CA PHE A 51 -2.98 -7.78 -4.46
C PHE A 51 -3.89 -8.12 -5.63
N VAL A 52 -5.21 -8.02 -5.41
CA VAL A 52 -6.20 -8.30 -6.46
C VAL A 52 -5.99 -7.39 -7.67
N GLY A 53 -5.82 -6.09 -7.45
CA GLY A 53 -5.59 -5.12 -8.52
C GLY A 53 -4.28 -5.36 -9.26
N GLU A 54 -3.18 -5.51 -8.54
CA GLU A 54 -1.85 -5.77 -9.12
C GLU A 54 -1.82 -7.07 -9.93
N PHE A 55 -2.39 -8.14 -9.38
CA PHE A 55 -2.46 -9.44 -10.05
C PHE A 55 -3.27 -9.36 -11.33
N MET A 56 -4.44 -8.72 -11.31
CA MET A 56 -5.29 -8.56 -12.49
C MET A 56 -4.60 -7.74 -13.59
N ILE A 57 -3.90 -6.66 -13.22
CA ILE A 57 -3.15 -5.83 -14.17
C ILE A 57 -2.03 -6.64 -14.81
N LEU A 58 -1.22 -7.33 -14.01
CA LEU A 58 -0.11 -8.14 -14.53
C LEU A 58 -0.61 -9.28 -15.43
N PHE A 59 -1.64 -10.00 -14.99
CA PHE A 59 -2.19 -11.11 -15.75
C PHE A 59 -2.85 -10.65 -17.05
N GLY A 60 -3.59 -9.54 -17.02
CA GLY A 60 -4.19 -8.94 -18.22
C GLY A 60 -3.12 -8.42 -19.20
N SER A 61 -2.12 -7.72 -18.69
CA SER A 61 -1.02 -7.18 -19.50
C SER A 61 -0.15 -8.27 -20.11
N TYR A 62 0.05 -9.38 -19.40
CA TYR A 62 0.85 -10.51 -19.91
C TYR A 62 0.27 -11.11 -21.19
N LYS A 63 -1.04 -11.12 -21.35
CA LYS A 63 -1.70 -11.60 -22.58
C LYS A 63 -1.46 -10.73 -23.80
N THR A 64 -1.18 -9.44 -23.59
CA THR A 64 -1.03 -8.46 -24.68
C THR A 64 0.45 -8.12 -24.94
N VAL A 65 1.21 -7.89 -23.88
CA VAL A 65 2.61 -7.43 -23.94
C VAL A 65 3.50 -8.19 -22.94
N PRO A 66 3.77 -9.47 -23.16
CA PRO A 66 4.41 -10.35 -22.17
C PRO A 66 5.80 -9.88 -21.74
N VAL A 67 6.62 -9.40 -22.67
CA VAL A 67 7.99 -8.96 -22.36
C VAL A 67 7.99 -7.76 -21.41
N ILE A 68 7.17 -6.75 -21.70
CA ILE A 68 7.05 -5.56 -20.85
C ILE A 68 6.51 -5.93 -19.47
N THR A 69 5.55 -6.83 -19.42
CA THR A 69 4.96 -7.28 -18.14
C THR A 69 5.99 -8.00 -17.28
N VAL A 70 6.80 -8.87 -17.84
CA VAL A 70 7.89 -9.54 -17.10
C VAL A 70 8.89 -8.51 -16.55
N ILE A 71 9.30 -7.53 -17.34
CA ILE A 71 10.19 -6.46 -16.89
C ILE A 71 9.52 -5.66 -15.74
N SER A 72 8.25 -5.31 -15.89
CA SER A 72 7.48 -4.58 -14.87
C SER A 72 7.36 -5.34 -13.54
N THR A 73 7.34 -6.68 -13.57
CA THR A 73 7.28 -7.51 -12.37
C THR A 73 8.54 -7.32 -11.49
N PHE A 74 9.69 -7.00 -12.07
CA PHE A 74 10.87 -6.64 -11.28
C PHE A 74 10.66 -5.38 -10.43
N GLY A 75 9.77 -4.48 -10.84
CA GLY A 75 9.38 -3.32 -10.05
C GLY A 75 8.81 -3.69 -8.69
N LEU A 76 8.05 -4.79 -8.58
CA LEU A 76 7.54 -5.31 -7.31
C LEU A 76 8.66 -5.76 -6.36
N VAL A 77 9.72 -6.35 -6.93
CA VAL A 77 10.90 -6.76 -6.14
C VAL A 77 11.59 -5.52 -5.55
N PHE A 78 11.82 -4.49 -6.38
CA PHE A 78 12.40 -3.23 -5.88
C PHE A 78 11.49 -2.51 -4.89
N ALA A 79 10.17 -2.55 -5.09
CA ALA A 79 9.20 -2.03 -4.14
C ALA A 79 9.32 -2.70 -2.77
N SER A 80 9.50 -4.03 -2.74
CA SER A 80 9.71 -4.77 -1.50
C SER A 80 10.99 -4.33 -0.78
N VAL A 81 12.08 -4.17 -1.49
CA VAL A 81 13.36 -3.74 -0.91
C VAL A 81 13.25 -2.35 -0.28
N TYR A 82 12.70 -1.35 -0.98
CA TYR A 82 12.61 0.00 -0.41
C TYR A 82 11.62 0.08 0.76
N SER A 83 10.48 -0.62 0.67
CA SER A 83 9.45 -0.60 1.71
C SER A 83 9.96 -1.25 3.01
N LEU A 84 10.58 -2.43 2.91
CA LEU A 84 11.17 -3.12 4.06
C LEU A 84 12.35 -2.32 4.64
N SER A 85 13.17 -1.70 3.80
CA SER A 85 14.26 -0.82 4.24
C SER A 85 13.75 0.39 5.01
N MET A 86 12.66 1.00 4.54
CA MET A 86 11.99 2.11 5.22
C MET A 86 11.50 1.69 6.61
N LEU A 87 10.78 0.57 6.70
CA LEU A 87 10.29 0.03 7.96
C LEU A 87 11.42 -0.28 8.93
N HIS A 88 12.47 -0.94 8.43
CA HIS A 88 13.63 -1.28 9.26
C HIS A 88 14.30 -0.03 9.83
N ARG A 89 14.51 1.00 9.02
CA ARG A 89 15.14 2.24 9.46
C ARG A 89 14.29 3.05 10.42
N ALA A 90 12.96 3.06 10.23
CA ALA A 90 12.05 3.84 11.07
C ALA A 90 11.76 3.18 12.43
N TYR A 91 11.51 1.88 12.43
CA TYR A 91 10.97 1.20 13.62
C TYR A 91 11.94 0.30 14.33
N PHE A 92 12.92 -0.28 13.63
CA PHE A 92 13.86 -1.24 14.20
C PHE A 92 15.23 -0.60 14.50
N GLY A 93 16.09 -1.35 15.17
CA GLY A 93 17.43 -0.90 15.58
C GLY A 93 17.43 -0.12 16.89
N LYS A 94 18.49 0.62 17.12
CA LYS A 94 18.66 1.46 18.33
C LYS A 94 18.11 2.87 18.05
N ALA A 95 17.52 3.50 19.08
CA ALA A 95 17.10 4.90 19.00
C ALA A 95 18.30 5.78 18.66
N LYS A 96 18.16 6.62 17.64
CA LYS A 96 19.24 7.48 17.13
C LYS A 96 19.12 8.94 17.59
N SER A 97 17.99 9.30 18.19
CA SER A 97 17.76 10.62 18.77
C SER A 97 17.23 10.49 20.20
N GLU A 98 17.41 11.53 21.00
CA GLU A 98 16.85 11.59 22.35
C GLU A 98 15.33 11.52 22.37
N ILE A 99 14.66 12.08 21.35
CA ILE A 99 13.22 12.04 21.19
C ILE A 99 12.76 10.60 20.92
N ALA A 100 13.45 9.88 20.05
CA ALA A 100 13.13 8.47 19.75
C ALA A 100 13.47 7.53 20.92
N ALA A 101 14.35 7.93 21.81
CA ALA A 101 14.70 7.18 23.03
C ALA A 101 13.64 7.27 24.12
N LYS A 102 12.87 8.36 24.16
CA LYS A 102 11.80 8.56 25.16
C LYS A 102 10.58 7.69 24.85
N ALA A 103 9.81 7.38 25.90
CA ALA A 103 8.49 6.76 25.72
C ALA A 103 7.55 7.78 25.05
N LEU A 104 7.02 7.41 23.89
CA LEU A 104 6.13 8.26 23.11
C LEU A 104 4.66 7.86 23.40
N PRO A 105 3.72 8.82 23.32
CA PRO A 105 2.30 8.50 23.52
C PRO A 105 1.82 7.51 22.48
N GLY A 106 1.07 6.51 22.89
CA GLY A 106 0.42 5.56 22.00
C GLY A 106 -0.64 6.23 21.12
N MET A 107 -1.26 5.45 20.25
CA MET A 107 -2.40 5.92 19.47
C MET A 107 -3.61 6.15 20.34
N SER A 108 -4.35 7.24 20.10
CA SER A 108 -5.65 7.45 20.71
C SER A 108 -6.68 6.46 20.17
N LEU A 109 -7.75 6.21 20.92
CA LEU A 109 -8.82 5.30 20.48
C LEU A 109 -9.45 5.76 19.15
N ARG A 110 -9.57 7.05 18.95
CA ARG A 110 -10.08 7.64 17.69
C ARG A 110 -9.15 7.33 16.52
N GLU A 111 -7.86 7.58 16.68
CA GLU A 111 -6.84 7.28 15.66
C GLU A 111 -6.84 5.79 15.31
N LEU A 112 -6.85 4.94 16.34
CA LEU A 112 -6.86 3.50 16.19
C LEU A 112 -8.11 3.02 15.45
N SER A 113 -9.30 3.54 15.79
CA SER A 113 -10.56 3.13 15.13
C SER A 113 -10.59 3.48 13.65
N ILE A 114 -10.09 4.67 13.26
CA ILE A 114 -10.00 5.07 11.85
C ILE A 114 -9.06 4.14 11.09
N ILE A 115 -7.89 3.85 11.64
CA ILE A 115 -6.92 2.97 11.00
C ILE A 115 -7.43 1.54 10.91
N LEU A 116 -8.08 1.01 11.96
CA LEU A 116 -8.69 -0.32 11.94
C LEU A 116 -9.81 -0.42 10.91
N LEU A 117 -10.62 0.62 10.75
CA LEU A 117 -11.62 0.67 9.69
C LEU A 117 -10.98 0.52 8.30
N LEU A 118 -9.87 1.22 8.05
CA LEU A 118 -9.14 1.10 6.79
C LEU A 118 -8.52 -0.30 6.60
N VAL A 119 -8.01 -0.92 7.67
CA VAL A 119 -7.52 -2.32 7.63
C VAL A 119 -8.66 -3.26 7.24
N VAL A 120 -9.82 -3.15 7.89
CA VAL A 120 -10.99 -3.99 7.60
C VAL A 120 -11.44 -3.81 6.16
N LEU A 121 -11.55 -2.57 5.67
CA LEU A 121 -11.91 -2.30 4.27
C LEU A 121 -10.91 -2.92 3.29
N LEU A 122 -9.61 -2.79 3.55
CA LEU A 122 -8.56 -3.33 2.69
C LEU A 122 -8.61 -4.87 2.61
N VAL A 123 -8.87 -5.52 3.75
CA VAL A 123 -9.00 -6.98 3.83
C VAL A 123 -10.30 -7.43 3.18
N LEU A 124 -11.42 -6.76 3.43
CA LEU A 124 -12.69 -7.08 2.77
C LEU A 124 -12.59 -6.99 1.25
N LEU A 125 -11.93 -5.95 0.73
CA LEU A 125 -11.70 -5.80 -0.71
C LEU A 125 -10.77 -6.87 -1.29
N GLY A 126 -9.87 -7.42 -0.48
CA GLY A 126 -9.00 -8.52 -0.88
C GLY A 126 -9.72 -9.86 -0.98
N PHE A 127 -10.64 -10.14 -0.04
CA PHE A 127 -11.40 -11.39 -0.04
C PHE A 127 -12.67 -11.35 -0.88
N PHE A 128 -13.31 -10.20 -0.99
CA PHE A 128 -14.56 -9.99 -1.72
C PHE A 128 -14.45 -8.86 -2.74
N PRO A 129 -13.63 -9.00 -3.80
CA PRO A 129 -13.43 -7.95 -4.81
C PRO A 129 -14.65 -7.81 -5.77
N GLN A 130 -15.50 -8.83 -5.82
CA GLN A 130 -16.60 -8.97 -6.79
C GLN A 130 -17.49 -7.73 -6.89
N PRO A 131 -18.01 -7.14 -5.79
CA PRO A 131 -18.91 -5.98 -5.87
C PRO A 131 -18.31 -4.78 -6.60
N ILE A 132 -17.00 -4.57 -6.45
CA ILE A 132 -16.30 -3.47 -7.13
C ILE A 132 -16.05 -3.82 -8.59
N LEU A 133 -15.67 -5.05 -8.88
CA LEU A 133 -15.45 -5.51 -10.24
C LEU A 133 -16.76 -5.45 -11.06
N ASP A 134 -17.87 -5.87 -10.50
CA ASP A 134 -19.18 -5.82 -11.16
C ASP A 134 -19.62 -4.38 -11.45
N THR A 135 -19.41 -3.47 -10.50
CA THR A 135 -19.70 -2.05 -10.68
C THR A 135 -18.84 -1.43 -11.79
N SER A 136 -17.60 -1.86 -11.93
CA SER A 136 -16.66 -1.36 -12.95
C SER A 136 -16.91 -1.98 -14.33
N HIS A 137 -17.54 -3.15 -14.40
CA HIS A 137 -17.67 -3.93 -15.63
C HIS A 137 -18.43 -3.18 -16.73
N SER A 138 -19.52 -2.50 -16.40
CA SER A 138 -20.30 -1.71 -17.36
C SER A 138 -19.51 -0.52 -17.92
N ALA A 139 -18.72 0.17 -17.11
CA ALA A 139 -17.85 1.25 -17.55
C ALA A 139 -16.73 0.76 -18.46
N MET A 140 -16.13 -0.38 -18.10
CA MET A 140 -15.05 -1.00 -18.90
C MET A 140 -15.54 -1.48 -20.26
N SER A 141 -16.74 -2.09 -20.33
CA SER A 141 -17.34 -2.54 -21.60
C SER A 141 -17.66 -1.35 -22.53
N ASN A 142 -18.16 -0.25 -22.00
CA ASN A 142 -18.39 0.96 -22.77
C ASN A 142 -17.10 1.54 -23.37
N ILE A 143 -16.04 1.62 -22.57
CA ILE A 143 -14.72 2.09 -23.03
C ILE A 143 -14.20 1.17 -24.16
N GLN A 144 -14.29 -0.14 -23.99
CA GLN A 144 -13.88 -1.11 -24.99
C GLN A 144 -14.64 -0.95 -26.31
N GLN A 145 -15.96 -0.72 -26.28
CA GLN A 145 -16.76 -0.47 -27.47
C GLN A 145 -16.32 0.81 -28.19
N TRP A 146 -15.99 1.86 -27.45
CA TRP A 146 -15.49 3.11 -28.05
C TRP A 146 -14.19 2.90 -28.81
N PHE A 147 -13.25 2.12 -28.26
CA PHE A 147 -12.00 1.79 -28.95
C PHE A 147 -12.25 0.96 -30.21
N VAL A 148 -13.10 -0.05 -30.15
CA VAL A 148 -13.43 -0.89 -31.31
C VAL A 148 -14.07 -0.05 -32.43
N ASN A 149 -15.01 0.82 -32.09
CA ASN A 149 -15.70 1.68 -33.05
C ASN A 149 -14.73 2.72 -33.67
N SER A 150 -13.83 3.31 -32.90
CA SER A 150 -12.83 4.26 -33.42
C SER A 150 -11.86 3.60 -34.39
N VAL A 151 -11.43 2.38 -34.12
CA VAL A 151 -10.53 1.62 -35.03
C VAL A 151 -11.25 1.18 -36.29
N SER A 152 -12.54 0.84 -36.23
CA SER A 152 -13.32 0.48 -37.42
C SER A 152 -13.61 1.66 -38.35
N THR A 153 -13.68 2.89 -37.80
CA THR A 153 -13.94 4.11 -38.61
C THR A 153 -12.66 4.66 -39.27
N THR A 154 -11.49 4.25 -38.82
CA THR A 154 -10.19 4.69 -39.35
C THR A 154 -9.58 3.74 -40.39
N ARG A 155 -10.25 2.65 -40.74
CA ARG A 155 -9.84 1.81 -41.88
C ARG A 155 -10.60 2.27 -43.13
N PRO A 156 -9.92 2.85 -44.17
CA PRO A 156 -10.51 3.13 -45.47
C PRO A 156 -10.88 1.86 -46.24
#